data_edb516b9122193c826f6b0c033056320
#
_entry.id   edb516b9122193c826f6b0c033056320
#
_cell.length_a   1.000
_cell.length_b   1.000
_cell.length_c   1.000
_cell.angle_alpha   90.00
_cell.angle_beta   90.00
_cell.angle_gamma   90.00
#
_symmetry.space_group_name_H-M   'P 1'
#
loop_
_entity.id
_entity.type
_entity.pdbx_description
1 polymer ?
#
loop_
_entity_poly.entity_id
_entity_poly.type
_entity_poly.pdbx_seq_one_letter_code
_entity_poly.pdbx_strand_id
1 'polypeptide(L)'
;MRTSQLVAQGAQRLGSAAESKTLLAHVLGVEPASLPLIIEVSDAHAAAFAALLERRRAGEPVQHLTGRAFFRGVSVAVGPGVFIPRPETELLVQWALDALGAHPGRPAEAAGHEGPSAPVVVELCAGSGAISLALASECPGLVQYAVEVSDDAWPYLVRNVTGTALQPVLGDMADALSELDGTVDLVIANPPYIPESARSELPADVLRDPDMALFSGPDGLEALRVVASVATRLLRSGGVLGAEHDDTHHESAPNVLRAAGFVDVVDHLDLAGRPRYVTARVPDLSPGRMGP
;
A
#
# COMPACT_ATOMS: atom_id res chain seq x y z
N MET A 1 30.32 20.12 13.23
CA MET A 1 29.15 20.86 13.78
C MET A 1 28.41 19.99 14.78
N ARG A 2 27.69 20.56 15.77
CA ARG A 2 26.89 19.73 16.72
C ARG A 2 25.61 19.20 16.05
N THR A 3 25.29 17.95 16.29
CA THR A 3 24.08 17.27 15.78
C THR A 3 22.79 18.06 16.09
N SER A 4 22.65 18.53 17.33
CA SER A 4 21.48 19.31 17.76
C SER A 4 21.33 20.63 17.00
N GLN A 5 22.43 21.28 16.64
CA GLN A 5 22.41 22.52 15.85
C GLN A 5 21.96 22.25 14.41
N LEU A 6 22.47 21.18 13.79
CA LEU A 6 22.05 20.77 12.44
C LEU A 6 20.57 20.42 12.39
N VAL A 7 20.09 19.63 13.36
CA VAL A 7 18.65 19.31 13.46
C VAL A 7 17.80 20.57 13.60
N ALA A 8 18.20 21.52 14.47
CA ALA A 8 17.47 22.77 14.65
C ALA A 8 17.44 23.64 13.39
N GLN A 9 18.58 23.75 12.70
CA GLN A 9 18.68 24.48 11.42
C GLN A 9 17.81 23.84 10.33
N GLY A 10 17.84 22.50 10.20
CA GLY A 10 16.99 21.79 9.26
C GLY A 10 15.50 21.94 9.58
N ALA A 11 15.13 21.84 10.87
CA ALA A 11 13.75 22.05 11.33
C ALA A 11 13.24 23.46 10.98
N GLN A 12 14.07 24.48 11.17
CA GLN A 12 13.71 25.85 10.80
C GLN A 12 13.49 26.00 9.29
N ARG A 13 14.34 25.35 8.46
CA ARG A 13 14.27 25.43 6.99
C ARG A 13 13.07 24.69 6.41
N LEU A 14 12.69 23.55 7.00
CA LEU A 14 11.64 22.65 6.50
C LEU A 14 10.28 22.86 7.19
N GLY A 15 10.24 23.57 8.32
CA GLY A 15 9.06 23.63 9.17
C GLY A 15 8.76 22.32 9.92
N SER A 16 9.67 21.32 9.85
CA SER A 16 9.47 19.99 10.41
C SER A 16 10.75 19.46 11.09
N ALA A 17 10.69 19.28 12.40
CA ALA A 17 11.77 18.65 13.15
C ALA A 17 11.88 17.14 12.86
N ALA A 18 10.78 16.48 12.54
CA ALA A 18 10.77 15.07 12.20
C ALA A 18 11.52 14.82 10.88
N GLU A 19 11.18 15.56 9.82
CA GLU A 19 11.87 15.44 8.53
C GLU A 19 13.37 15.78 8.66
N SER A 20 13.72 16.84 9.40
CA SER A 20 15.12 17.21 9.64
C SER A 20 15.89 16.07 10.30
N LYS A 21 15.33 15.42 11.33
CA LYS A 21 15.94 14.27 11.99
C LYS A 21 16.11 13.09 11.04
N THR A 22 15.08 12.77 10.27
CA THR A 22 15.10 11.67 9.30
C THR A 22 16.18 11.86 8.26
N LEU A 23 16.32 13.06 7.68
CA LEU A 23 17.35 13.36 6.68
C LEU A 23 18.75 13.33 7.25
N LEU A 24 18.97 13.87 8.47
CA LEU A 24 20.29 13.83 9.11
C LEU A 24 20.67 12.40 9.49
N ALA A 25 19.74 11.62 10.02
CA ALA A 25 19.94 10.21 10.35
C ALA A 25 20.32 9.39 9.10
N HIS A 26 19.64 9.63 7.98
CA HIS A 26 19.96 9.01 6.70
C HIS A 26 21.41 9.32 6.28
N VAL A 27 21.83 10.58 6.32
CA VAL A 27 23.20 10.99 5.97
C VAL A 27 24.25 10.32 6.86
N LEU A 28 23.91 10.11 8.13
CA LEU A 28 24.82 9.49 9.11
C LEU A 28 24.76 7.95 9.10
N GLY A 29 23.83 7.34 8.33
CA GLY A 29 23.64 5.89 8.28
C GLY A 29 23.15 5.30 9.60
N VAL A 30 22.35 6.04 10.37
CA VAL A 30 21.81 5.62 11.67
C VAL A 30 20.29 5.76 11.72
N GLU A 31 19.64 5.12 12.68
CA GLU A 31 18.23 5.37 12.95
C GLU A 31 18.02 6.74 13.61
N PRO A 32 16.89 7.44 13.34
CA PRO A 32 16.61 8.76 13.93
C PRO A 32 16.67 8.80 15.46
N ALA A 33 16.31 7.71 16.13
CA ALA A 33 16.37 7.56 17.58
C ALA A 33 17.82 7.57 18.12
N SER A 34 18.81 7.25 17.29
CA SER A 34 20.24 7.24 17.67
C SER A 34 20.93 8.60 17.53
N LEU A 35 20.29 9.59 16.91
CA LEU A 35 20.87 10.93 16.73
C LEU A 35 21.34 11.59 18.03
N PRO A 36 20.62 11.48 19.19
CA PRO A 36 21.07 12.08 20.43
C PRO A 36 22.40 11.53 20.95
N LEU A 37 22.82 10.34 20.51
CA LEU A 37 24.08 9.71 20.89
C LEU A 37 25.26 10.25 20.09
N ILE A 38 25.00 10.96 18.99
CA ILE A 38 26.03 11.54 18.11
C ILE A 38 26.18 13.03 18.45
N ILE A 39 27.31 13.39 19.07
CA ILE A 39 27.56 14.77 19.53
C ILE A 39 27.95 15.67 18.37
N GLU A 40 28.85 15.18 17.51
CA GLU A 40 29.46 15.95 16.42
C GLU A 40 29.30 15.25 15.07
N VAL A 41 29.06 16.06 14.05
CA VAL A 41 28.91 15.66 12.64
C VAL A 41 30.08 16.27 11.86
N SER A 42 30.71 15.47 10.99
CA SER A 42 31.78 15.94 10.12
C SER A 42 31.29 16.99 9.12
N ASP A 43 32.18 17.80 8.59
CA ASP A 43 31.82 18.82 7.59
C ASP A 43 31.28 18.20 6.31
N ALA A 44 31.77 17.01 5.92
CA ALA A 44 31.25 16.26 4.76
C ALA A 44 29.78 15.84 4.96
N HIS A 45 29.45 15.29 6.12
CA HIS A 45 28.05 14.93 6.43
C HIS A 45 27.16 16.17 6.58
N ALA A 46 27.67 17.27 7.15
CA ALA A 46 26.92 18.52 7.24
C ALA A 46 26.61 19.09 5.84
N ALA A 47 27.55 19.01 4.89
CA ALA A 47 27.33 19.42 3.51
C ALA A 47 26.33 18.51 2.78
N ALA A 48 26.43 17.18 2.97
CA ALA A 48 25.45 16.23 2.42
C ALA A 48 24.03 16.49 2.96
N PHE A 49 23.92 16.72 4.26
CA PHE A 49 22.63 17.09 4.87
C PHE A 49 22.07 18.39 4.30
N ALA A 50 22.91 19.43 4.14
CA ALA A 50 22.47 20.68 3.53
C ALA A 50 21.94 20.50 2.10
N ALA A 51 22.58 19.64 1.30
CA ALA A 51 22.11 19.30 -0.04
C ALA A 51 20.71 18.62 -0.02
N LEU A 52 20.47 17.70 0.91
CA LEU A 52 19.15 17.07 1.06
C LEU A 52 18.08 18.08 1.51
N LEU A 53 18.43 19.04 2.38
CA LEU A 53 17.49 20.10 2.78
C LEU A 53 17.05 20.96 1.58
N GLU A 54 17.95 21.29 0.67
CA GLU A 54 17.59 22.06 -0.54
C GLU A 54 16.69 21.24 -1.49
N ARG A 55 16.99 19.96 -1.69
CA ARG A 55 16.12 19.06 -2.48
C ARG A 55 14.72 18.94 -1.86
N ARG A 56 14.65 18.76 -0.53
CA ARG A 56 13.36 18.71 0.18
C ARG A 56 12.57 20.01 0.05
N ARG A 57 13.22 21.17 0.14
CA ARG A 57 12.58 22.48 -0.08
C ARG A 57 12.09 22.67 -1.50
N ALA A 58 12.72 22.01 -2.48
CA ALA A 58 12.25 21.95 -3.87
C ALA A 58 11.08 20.97 -4.06
N GLY A 59 10.52 20.40 -2.97
CA GLY A 59 9.34 19.54 -2.99
C GLY A 59 9.63 18.05 -3.15
N GLU A 60 10.91 17.61 -3.08
CA GLU A 60 11.22 16.18 -3.17
C GLU A 60 10.81 15.45 -1.88
N PRO A 61 10.04 14.35 -1.95
CA PRO A 61 9.59 13.63 -0.77
C PRO A 61 10.76 13.10 0.08
N VAL A 62 10.61 13.15 1.41
CA VAL A 62 11.64 12.61 2.33
C VAL A 62 11.92 11.15 2.04
N GLN A 63 10.91 10.37 1.69
CA GLN A 63 11.02 8.96 1.36
C GLN A 63 11.88 8.73 0.11
N HIS A 64 11.75 9.57 -0.92
CA HIS A 64 12.61 9.51 -2.10
C HIS A 64 14.06 9.91 -1.76
N LEU A 65 14.24 10.95 -0.93
CA LEU A 65 15.57 11.40 -0.49
C LEU A 65 16.32 10.35 0.32
N THR A 66 15.58 9.55 1.11
CA THR A 66 16.14 8.49 1.96
C THR A 66 16.12 7.11 1.30
N GLY A 67 15.40 6.96 0.18
CA GLY A 67 15.24 5.71 -0.56
C GLY A 67 14.37 4.67 0.16
N ARG A 68 13.63 5.06 1.21
CA ARG A 68 12.78 4.16 1.99
C ARG A 68 11.54 4.83 2.57
N ALA A 69 10.48 4.05 2.72
CA ALA A 69 9.29 4.38 3.47
C ALA A 69 9.01 3.34 4.56
N PHE A 70 8.37 3.76 5.64
CA PHE A 70 7.89 2.87 6.70
C PHE A 70 6.39 2.72 6.54
N PHE A 71 5.90 1.51 6.64
CA PHE A 71 4.50 1.18 6.52
C PHE A 71 4.19 -0.01 7.43
N ARG A 72 3.28 0.15 8.39
CA ARG A 72 2.81 -0.91 9.29
C ARG A 72 3.93 -1.86 9.78
N GLY A 73 4.98 -1.29 10.34
CA GLY A 73 6.11 -2.05 10.92
C GLY A 73 7.13 -2.60 9.91
N VAL A 74 6.88 -2.52 8.60
CA VAL A 74 7.86 -2.88 7.57
C VAL A 74 8.54 -1.65 6.98
N SER A 75 9.75 -1.83 6.48
CA SER A 75 10.50 -0.79 5.75
C SER A 75 10.62 -1.23 4.30
N VAL A 76 10.13 -0.41 3.38
CA VAL A 76 10.18 -0.67 1.93
C VAL A 76 11.09 0.33 1.23
N ALA A 77 11.83 -0.15 0.24
CA ALA A 77 12.56 0.71 -0.68
C ALA A 77 11.57 1.44 -1.58
N VAL A 78 11.75 2.74 -1.73
CA VAL A 78 10.95 3.60 -2.61
C VAL A 78 11.85 4.64 -3.27
N GLY A 79 11.36 5.26 -4.34
CA GLY A 79 12.04 6.32 -5.06
C GLY A 79 11.19 6.80 -6.24
N PRO A 80 11.74 7.62 -7.14
CA PRO A 80 11.04 8.03 -8.35
C PRO A 80 10.52 6.82 -9.14
N GLY A 81 9.25 6.87 -9.57
CA GLY A 81 8.62 5.80 -10.35
C GLY A 81 7.77 4.81 -9.54
N VAL A 82 7.77 4.91 -8.20
CA VAL A 82 6.90 4.08 -7.34
C VAL A 82 6.11 4.94 -6.36
N PHE A 83 4.85 4.57 -6.10
CA PHE A 83 3.99 5.22 -5.12
C PHE A 83 4.55 5.06 -3.70
N ILE A 84 4.54 6.16 -2.94
CA ILE A 84 4.93 6.14 -1.53
C ILE A 84 3.76 5.64 -0.69
N PRO A 85 3.88 4.53 0.06
CA PRO A 85 2.80 4.02 0.91
C PRO A 85 2.27 5.08 1.88
N ARG A 86 0.93 5.15 2.01
CA ARG A 86 0.25 6.13 2.87
C ARG A 86 -0.22 5.47 4.17
N PRO A 87 -0.21 6.21 5.30
CA PRO A 87 -0.66 5.66 6.59
C PRO A 87 -2.13 5.20 6.58
N GLU A 88 -2.99 5.85 5.80
CA GLU A 88 -4.42 5.52 5.69
C GLU A 88 -4.64 4.09 5.19
N THR A 89 -3.76 3.61 4.30
CA THR A 89 -3.80 2.25 3.73
C THR A 89 -3.55 1.16 4.80
N GLU A 90 -2.96 1.50 5.95
CA GLU A 90 -2.76 0.56 7.06
C GLU A 90 -4.09 0.00 7.62
N LEU A 91 -5.18 0.75 7.50
CA LEU A 91 -6.52 0.30 7.92
C LEU A 91 -7.06 -0.79 6.98
N LEU A 92 -6.77 -0.70 5.69
CA LEU A 92 -7.12 -1.74 4.73
C LEU A 92 -6.37 -3.04 5.03
N VAL A 93 -5.08 -2.95 5.42
CA VAL A 93 -4.30 -4.11 5.88
C VAL A 93 -4.90 -4.70 7.16
N GLN A 94 -5.31 -3.84 8.13
CA GLN A 94 -5.95 -4.33 9.36
C GLN A 94 -7.22 -5.10 9.06
N TRP A 95 -8.09 -4.57 8.19
CA TRP A 95 -9.28 -5.27 7.75
C TRP A 95 -8.96 -6.62 7.10
N ALA A 96 -7.93 -6.69 6.26
CA ALA A 96 -7.52 -7.92 5.60
C ALA A 96 -7.06 -8.99 6.61
N LEU A 97 -6.30 -8.60 7.64
CA LEU A 97 -5.90 -9.49 8.71
C LEU A 97 -7.11 -10.02 9.50
N ASP A 98 -8.06 -9.15 9.82
CA ASP A 98 -9.29 -9.53 10.53
C ASP A 98 -10.14 -10.49 9.68
N ALA A 99 -10.26 -10.24 8.37
CA ALA A 99 -10.98 -11.10 7.43
C ALA A 99 -10.33 -12.48 7.27
N LEU A 100 -9.00 -12.55 7.33
CA LEU A 100 -8.23 -13.80 7.35
C LEU A 100 -8.27 -14.49 8.73
N GLY A 101 -8.90 -13.87 9.74
CA GLY A 101 -8.91 -14.35 11.11
C GLY A 101 -7.52 -14.36 11.78
N ALA A 102 -6.59 -13.56 11.25
CA ALA A 102 -5.25 -13.43 11.77
C ALA A 102 -5.26 -12.54 13.02
N HIS A 103 -4.76 -13.06 14.13
CA HIS A 103 -4.49 -12.26 15.33
C HIS A 103 -2.99 -12.26 15.61
N PRO A 104 -2.40 -11.18 16.14
CA PRO A 104 -1.00 -11.13 16.48
C PRO A 104 -0.56 -12.35 17.30
N GLY A 105 0.39 -13.12 16.76
CA GLY A 105 0.93 -14.33 17.41
C GLY A 105 0.14 -15.62 17.16
N ARG A 106 -0.92 -15.63 16.34
CA ARG A 106 -1.66 -16.82 15.96
C ARG A 106 -1.47 -17.12 14.47
N PRO A 107 -0.99 -18.35 14.09
CA PRO A 107 -0.90 -18.74 12.69
C PRO A 107 -2.27 -18.69 11.99
N ALA A 108 -2.27 -18.43 10.69
CA ALA A 108 -3.49 -18.41 9.87
C ALA A 108 -4.29 -19.72 9.94
N GLU A 109 -3.61 -20.86 10.12
CA GLU A 109 -4.22 -22.18 10.30
C GLU A 109 -5.21 -22.28 11.49
N ALA A 110 -5.10 -21.38 12.46
CA ALA A 110 -5.96 -21.35 13.64
C ALA A 110 -7.20 -20.48 13.49
N ALA A 111 -7.36 -19.81 12.38
CA ALA A 111 -8.38 -18.79 12.13
C ALA A 111 -9.70 -19.32 11.56
N GLY A 112 -9.93 -20.62 11.58
CA GLY A 112 -11.18 -21.22 11.11
C GLY A 112 -11.25 -21.42 9.60
N HIS A 113 -10.11 -21.42 8.93
CA HIS A 113 -10.02 -21.88 7.53
C HIS A 113 -10.40 -23.36 7.49
N GLU A 114 -11.55 -23.70 6.93
CA GLU A 114 -12.04 -25.08 6.83
C GLU A 114 -11.33 -25.88 5.71
N GLY A 115 -10.10 -25.47 5.31
CA GLY A 115 -9.31 -26.13 4.27
C GLY A 115 -7.92 -26.53 4.73
N PRO A 116 -7.34 -27.59 4.13
CA PRO A 116 -6.01 -28.07 4.47
C PRO A 116 -4.86 -27.23 3.91
N SER A 117 -5.15 -26.10 3.21
CA SER A 117 -4.16 -25.25 2.53
C SER A 117 -4.11 -23.86 3.13
N ALA A 118 -2.91 -23.25 3.08
CA ALA A 118 -2.70 -21.86 3.49
C ALA A 118 -3.57 -20.90 2.68
N PRO A 119 -4.09 -19.81 3.29
CA PRO A 119 -4.88 -18.82 2.56
C PRO A 119 -4.11 -18.20 1.40
N VAL A 120 -4.77 -18.04 0.26
CA VAL A 120 -4.23 -17.41 -0.95
C VAL A 120 -4.68 -15.96 -1.01
N VAL A 121 -3.72 -15.03 -1.05
CA VAL A 121 -3.94 -13.59 -1.08
C VAL A 121 -3.32 -12.99 -2.34
N VAL A 122 -4.06 -12.14 -3.03
CA VAL A 122 -3.58 -11.40 -4.20
C VAL A 122 -3.67 -9.90 -3.94
N GLU A 123 -2.54 -9.21 -3.99
CA GLU A 123 -2.48 -7.75 -4.05
C GLU A 123 -2.46 -7.32 -5.52
N LEU A 124 -3.39 -6.46 -5.92
CA LEU A 124 -3.42 -5.79 -7.22
C LEU A 124 -2.91 -4.35 -7.06
N CYS A 125 -2.23 -3.82 -8.09
CA CYS A 125 -1.59 -2.50 -8.04
C CYS A 125 -0.57 -2.40 -6.90
N ALA A 126 0.35 -3.36 -6.83
CA ALA A 126 1.20 -3.58 -5.65
C ALA A 126 2.22 -2.46 -5.38
N GLY A 127 2.62 -1.69 -6.38
CA GLY A 127 3.60 -0.62 -6.23
C GLY A 127 4.91 -1.12 -5.61
N SER A 128 5.20 -0.67 -4.39
CA SER A 128 6.36 -1.12 -3.63
C SER A 128 6.18 -2.48 -2.94
N GLY A 129 4.98 -3.06 -2.94
CA GLY A 129 4.63 -4.28 -2.19
C GLY A 129 4.40 -4.07 -0.70
N ALA A 130 4.13 -2.85 -0.27
CA ALA A 130 4.01 -2.51 1.14
C ALA A 130 2.86 -3.27 1.84
N ILE A 131 1.70 -3.39 1.20
CA ILE A 131 0.54 -4.13 1.72
C ILE A 131 0.89 -5.61 1.90
N SER A 132 1.39 -6.27 0.85
CA SER A 132 1.74 -7.68 0.90
C SER A 132 2.82 -7.99 1.93
N LEU A 133 3.83 -7.12 2.06
CA LEU A 133 4.89 -7.28 3.07
C LEU A 133 4.37 -7.11 4.49
N ALA A 134 3.47 -6.16 4.72
CA ALA A 134 2.82 -5.99 6.01
C ALA A 134 1.99 -7.24 6.37
N LEU A 135 1.19 -7.75 5.44
CA LEU A 135 0.42 -8.98 5.62
C LEU A 135 1.35 -10.19 5.91
N ALA A 136 2.44 -10.36 5.15
CA ALA A 136 3.40 -11.44 5.37
C ALA A 136 4.07 -11.38 6.74
N SER A 137 4.35 -10.16 7.21
CA SER A 137 4.98 -9.93 8.52
C SER A 137 4.05 -10.27 9.68
N GLU A 138 2.76 -9.94 9.57
CA GLU A 138 1.78 -10.07 10.65
C GLU A 138 0.99 -11.39 10.60
N CYS A 139 0.88 -12.00 9.41
CA CYS A 139 0.20 -13.29 9.19
C CYS A 139 1.13 -14.26 8.42
N PRO A 140 2.10 -14.87 9.09
CA PRO A 140 2.98 -15.86 8.46
C PRO A 140 2.21 -17.08 7.92
N GLY A 141 2.67 -17.61 6.79
CA GLY A 141 2.09 -18.82 6.18
C GLY A 141 1.08 -18.53 5.06
N LEU A 142 0.84 -17.30 4.69
CA LEU A 142 0.03 -16.95 3.51
C LEU A 142 0.76 -17.34 2.21
N VAL A 143 0.00 -17.77 1.22
CA VAL A 143 0.44 -17.83 -0.18
C VAL A 143 0.06 -16.50 -0.82
N GLN A 144 1.06 -15.69 -1.20
CA GLN A 144 0.82 -14.31 -1.62
C GLN A 144 1.39 -14.02 -3.00
N TYR A 145 0.59 -13.29 -3.78
CA TYR A 145 0.96 -12.75 -5.08
C TYR A 145 0.77 -11.23 -5.07
N ALA A 146 1.74 -10.50 -5.65
CA ALA A 146 1.71 -9.05 -5.77
C ALA A 146 1.85 -8.66 -7.24
N VAL A 147 0.77 -8.16 -7.85
CA VAL A 147 0.68 -7.81 -9.26
C VAL A 147 0.98 -6.34 -9.46
N GLU A 148 1.95 -6.03 -10.33
CA GLU A 148 2.35 -4.66 -10.68
C GLU A 148 2.55 -4.56 -12.19
N VAL A 149 2.00 -3.49 -12.80
CA VAL A 149 2.08 -3.26 -14.24
C VAL A 149 3.23 -2.31 -14.63
N SER A 150 3.67 -1.46 -13.70
CA SER A 150 4.66 -0.42 -13.95
C SER A 150 6.09 -0.98 -13.99
N ASP A 151 6.76 -0.83 -15.13
CA ASP A 151 8.18 -1.15 -15.26
C ASP A 151 9.07 -0.30 -14.31
N ASP A 152 8.64 0.91 -13.95
CA ASP A 152 9.36 1.79 -13.02
C ASP A 152 9.19 1.36 -11.56
N ALA A 153 8.02 0.87 -11.17
CA ALA A 153 7.75 0.36 -9.82
C ALA A 153 8.30 -1.06 -9.60
N TRP A 154 8.36 -1.86 -10.65
CA TRP A 154 8.78 -3.26 -10.61
C TRP A 154 10.12 -3.52 -9.90
N PRO A 155 11.22 -2.76 -10.16
CA PRO A 155 12.48 -2.95 -9.45
C PRO A 155 12.36 -2.78 -7.92
N TYR A 156 11.47 -1.88 -7.47
CA TYR A 156 11.21 -1.68 -6.04
C TYR A 156 10.46 -2.88 -5.46
N LEU A 157 9.40 -3.35 -6.11
CA LEU A 157 8.66 -4.53 -5.70
C LEU A 157 9.60 -5.74 -5.55
N VAL A 158 10.34 -6.07 -6.60
CA VAL A 158 11.28 -7.23 -6.58
C VAL A 158 12.31 -7.09 -5.47
N ARG A 159 12.91 -5.89 -5.32
CA ARG A 159 13.87 -5.63 -4.24
C ARG A 159 13.26 -5.86 -2.85
N ASN A 160 12.05 -5.36 -2.64
CA ASN A 160 11.39 -5.39 -1.34
C ASN A 160 10.95 -6.80 -0.93
N VAL A 161 10.52 -7.63 -1.91
CA VAL A 161 10.06 -8.99 -1.61
C VAL A 161 11.20 -10.03 -1.63
N THR A 162 12.41 -9.64 -2.04
CA THR A 162 13.57 -10.53 -2.07
C THR A 162 13.83 -11.14 -0.70
N GLY A 163 13.91 -12.48 -0.63
CA GLY A 163 14.12 -13.22 0.61
C GLY A 163 12.83 -13.56 1.37
N THR A 164 11.68 -13.20 0.85
CA THR A 164 10.36 -13.62 1.36
C THR A 164 9.78 -14.74 0.49
N ALA A 165 8.64 -15.32 0.91
CA ALA A 165 7.88 -16.29 0.12
C ALA A 165 6.87 -15.60 -0.85
N LEU A 166 6.76 -14.29 -0.82
CA LEU A 166 5.85 -13.51 -1.64
C LEU A 166 6.28 -13.57 -3.11
N GLN A 167 5.31 -13.78 -4.02
CA GLN A 167 5.53 -13.91 -5.45
C GLN A 167 5.15 -12.63 -6.18
N PRO A 168 6.13 -11.84 -6.67
CA PRO A 168 5.85 -10.67 -7.48
C PRO A 168 5.49 -11.11 -8.91
N VAL A 169 4.52 -10.42 -9.53
CA VAL A 169 4.04 -10.68 -10.89
C VAL A 169 4.04 -9.37 -11.66
N LEU A 170 4.86 -9.28 -12.71
CA LEU A 170 4.85 -8.14 -13.63
C LEU A 170 3.79 -8.38 -14.70
N GLY A 171 2.80 -7.50 -14.80
CA GLY A 171 1.75 -7.57 -15.80
C GLY A 171 0.51 -6.77 -15.46
N ASP A 172 -0.38 -6.66 -16.45
CA ASP A 172 -1.69 -6.06 -16.26
C ASP A 172 -2.54 -6.97 -15.36
N MET A 173 -3.15 -6.39 -14.32
CA MET A 173 -4.03 -7.12 -13.40
C MET A 173 -5.21 -7.80 -14.12
N ALA A 174 -5.68 -7.25 -15.26
CA ALA A 174 -6.79 -7.80 -16.00
C ALA A 174 -6.53 -9.24 -16.50
N ASP A 175 -5.29 -9.53 -16.88
CA ASP A 175 -4.88 -10.81 -17.46
C ASP A 175 -4.04 -11.68 -16.51
N ALA A 176 -3.59 -11.10 -15.37
CA ALA A 176 -2.71 -11.80 -14.45
C ALA A 176 -3.41 -12.96 -13.71
N LEU A 177 -2.61 -13.99 -13.36
CA LEU A 177 -2.98 -15.06 -12.43
C LEU A 177 -4.24 -15.85 -12.82
N SER A 178 -4.49 -16.07 -14.11
CA SER A 178 -5.66 -16.85 -14.58
C SER A 178 -5.66 -18.30 -14.06
N GLU A 179 -4.50 -18.84 -13.69
CA GLU A 179 -4.37 -20.14 -13.04
C GLU A 179 -4.93 -20.19 -11.61
N LEU A 180 -5.18 -19.04 -11.00
CA LEU A 180 -5.76 -18.91 -9.65
C LEU A 180 -7.28 -18.65 -9.67
N ASP A 181 -7.94 -18.66 -10.83
CA ASP A 181 -9.38 -18.40 -10.95
C ASP A 181 -10.19 -19.26 -10.00
N GLY A 182 -11.04 -18.61 -9.19
CA GLY A 182 -11.92 -19.25 -8.22
C GLY A 182 -11.21 -19.89 -7.00
N THR A 183 -9.93 -19.58 -6.77
CA THR A 183 -9.15 -20.22 -5.67
C THR A 183 -8.64 -19.24 -4.62
N VAL A 184 -8.72 -17.93 -4.87
CA VAL A 184 -8.18 -16.88 -4.01
C VAL A 184 -9.13 -16.60 -2.84
N ASP A 185 -8.59 -16.50 -1.64
CA ASP A 185 -9.34 -16.18 -0.42
C ASP A 185 -9.58 -14.69 -0.25
N LEU A 186 -8.57 -13.88 -0.57
CA LEU A 186 -8.61 -12.44 -0.40
C LEU A 186 -7.91 -11.72 -1.56
N VAL A 187 -8.60 -10.77 -2.17
CA VAL A 187 -8.01 -9.77 -3.08
C VAL A 187 -7.95 -8.43 -2.35
N ILE A 188 -6.80 -7.77 -2.40
CA ILE A 188 -6.57 -6.46 -1.81
C ILE A 188 -5.95 -5.52 -2.83
N ALA A 189 -6.36 -4.25 -2.84
CA ALA A 189 -5.82 -3.28 -3.79
C ALA A 189 -5.82 -1.85 -3.22
N ASN A 190 -4.76 -1.11 -3.54
CA ASN A 190 -4.78 0.35 -3.50
C ASN A 190 -4.60 0.85 -4.94
N PRO A 191 -5.67 0.85 -5.77
CA PRO A 191 -5.59 1.25 -7.17
C PRO A 191 -5.52 2.77 -7.29
N PRO A 192 -5.08 3.33 -8.43
CA PRO A 192 -5.28 4.75 -8.71
C PRO A 192 -6.77 5.08 -8.66
N TYR A 193 -7.11 6.24 -8.08
CA TYR A 193 -8.50 6.64 -7.85
C TYR A 193 -8.76 8.14 -8.08
N ILE A 194 -7.78 8.92 -8.54
CA ILE A 194 -7.96 10.37 -8.74
C ILE A 194 -8.49 10.62 -10.15
N PRO A 195 -9.57 11.39 -10.31
CA PRO A 195 -10.02 11.84 -11.61
C PRO A 195 -8.96 12.72 -12.30
N GLU A 196 -8.75 12.54 -13.61
CA GLU A 196 -7.78 13.36 -14.35
C GLU A 196 -8.05 14.86 -14.26
N SER A 197 -9.32 15.26 -14.14
CA SER A 197 -9.74 16.64 -13.98
C SER A 197 -9.27 17.29 -12.68
N ALA A 198 -8.99 16.50 -11.63
CA ALA A 198 -8.56 17.00 -10.33
C ALA A 198 -7.06 17.32 -10.26
N ARG A 199 -6.27 17.03 -11.32
CA ARG A 199 -4.81 17.23 -11.37
C ARG A 199 -4.36 18.61 -10.87
N SER A 200 -5.06 19.68 -11.27
CA SER A 200 -4.68 21.04 -10.92
C SER A 200 -4.95 21.42 -9.46
N GLU A 201 -5.69 20.60 -8.73
CA GLU A 201 -6.07 20.82 -7.34
C GLU A 201 -5.17 20.05 -6.37
N LEU A 202 -4.35 19.12 -6.89
CA LEU A 202 -3.49 18.28 -6.07
C LEU A 202 -2.30 19.05 -5.51
N PRO A 203 -1.90 18.76 -4.27
CA PRO A 203 -0.67 19.26 -3.68
C PRO A 203 0.57 18.84 -4.52
N ALA A 204 1.58 19.72 -4.55
CA ALA A 204 2.77 19.51 -5.37
C ALA A 204 3.60 18.28 -4.97
N ASP A 205 3.51 17.82 -3.73
CA ASP A 205 4.15 16.60 -3.23
C ASP A 205 3.44 15.33 -3.71
N VAL A 206 2.10 15.35 -3.83
CA VAL A 206 1.31 14.26 -4.44
C VAL A 206 1.68 14.08 -5.91
N LEU A 207 1.85 15.18 -6.65
CA LEU A 207 2.27 15.16 -8.06
C LEU A 207 3.72 14.65 -8.29
N ARG A 208 4.43 14.24 -7.24
CA ARG A 208 5.72 13.54 -7.32
C ARG A 208 5.58 12.04 -7.43
N ASP A 209 4.41 11.50 -7.05
CA ASP A 209 4.10 10.11 -7.33
C ASP A 209 3.81 9.91 -8.83
N PRO A 210 3.98 8.70 -9.39
CA PRO A 210 3.72 8.44 -10.80
C PRO A 210 2.26 8.68 -11.18
N ASP A 211 2.01 9.29 -12.33
CA ASP A 211 0.67 9.53 -12.85
C ASP A 211 -0.19 8.25 -12.90
N MET A 212 0.42 7.13 -13.30
CA MET A 212 -0.22 5.82 -13.35
C MET A 212 -0.70 5.33 -11.98
N ALA A 213 -0.05 5.75 -10.89
CA ALA A 213 -0.43 5.40 -9.53
C ALA A 213 -1.49 6.35 -8.93
N LEU A 214 -1.78 7.47 -9.60
CA LEU A 214 -2.69 8.51 -9.12
C LEU A 214 -4.01 8.53 -9.87
N PHE A 215 -3.95 8.58 -11.22
CA PHE A 215 -5.11 8.91 -12.04
C PHE A 215 -5.81 7.68 -12.61
N SER A 216 -7.14 7.71 -12.59
CA SER A 216 -8.00 6.59 -12.99
C SER A 216 -9.22 7.07 -13.79
N GLY A 217 -8.93 7.63 -14.96
CA GLY A 217 -9.95 8.08 -15.91
C GLY A 217 -10.74 9.31 -15.47
N PRO A 218 -11.87 9.59 -16.15
CA PRO A 218 -12.63 10.83 -15.94
C PRO A 218 -13.29 10.93 -14.56
N ASP A 219 -13.69 9.80 -13.98
CA ASP A 219 -14.40 9.73 -12.70
C ASP A 219 -13.59 9.09 -11.55
N GLY A 220 -12.32 8.73 -11.81
CA GLY A 220 -11.45 8.13 -10.80
C GLY A 220 -11.75 6.66 -10.47
N LEU A 221 -12.66 6.01 -11.18
CA LEU A 221 -13.12 4.65 -10.85
C LEU A 221 -12.75 3.57 -11.88
N GLU A 222 -12.02 3.91 -12.93
CA GLU A 222 -11.69 2.93 -13.98
C GLU A 222 -10.91 1.74 -13.42
N ALA A 223 -9.85 2.00 -12.66
CA ALA A 223 -9.05 0.94 -12.05
C ALA A 223 -9.86 0.11 -11.04
N LEU A 224 -10.74 0.74 -10.24
CA LEU A 224 -11.60 0.00 -9.31
C LEU A 224 -12.59 -0.94 -10.04
N ARG A 225 -13.09 -0.54 -11.22
CA ARG A 225 -13.92 -1.43 -12.06
C ARG A 225 -13.15 -2.65 -12.54
N VAL A 226 -11.89 -2.45 -12.93
CA VAL A 226 -11.00 -3.57 -13.32
C VAL A 226 -10.72 -4.46 -12.12
N VAL A 227 -10.35 -3.88 -10.96
CA VAL A 227 -10.15 -4.61 -9.70
C VAL A 227 -11.37 -5.47 -9.36
N ALA A 228 -12.58 -4.89 -9.43
CA ALA A 228 -13.82 -5.63 -9.15
C ALA A 228 -14.03 -6.81 -10.10
N SER A 229 -13.78 -6.60 -11.41
CA SER A 229 -13.90 -7.66 -12.42
C SER A 229 -12.88 -8.79 -12.18
N VAL A 230 -11.63 -8.44 -11.94
CA VAL A 230 -10.55 -9.40 -11.66
C VAL A 230 -10.80 -10.16 -10.36
N ALA A 231 -11.24 -9.45 -9.32
CA ALA A 231 -11.57 -10.07 -8.04
C ALA A 231 -12.75 -11.06 -8.17
N THR A 232 -13.77 -10.76 -8.99
CA THR A 232 -14.87 -11.70 -9.27
C THR A 232 -14.37 -12.99 -9.94
N ARG A 233 -13.33 -12.91 -10.76
CA ARG A 233 -12.70 -14.05 -11.43
C ARG A 233 -11.83 -14.86 -10.46
N LEU A 234 -10.96 -14.19 -9.71
CA LEU A 234 -9.96 -14.83 -8.85
C LEU A 234 -10.56 -15.43 -7.57
N LEU A 235 -11.49 -14.72 -6.94
CA LEU A 235 -12.01 -15.12 -5.63
C LEU A 235 -12.83 -16.39 -5.69
N ARG A 236 -12.61 -17.28 -4.73
CA ARG A 236 -13.49 -18.42 -4.48
C ARG A 236 -14.87 -17.97 -3.96
N SER A 237 -15.83 -18.86 -3.94
CA SER A 237 -17.11 -18.66 -3.21
C SER A 237 -16.83 -18.26 -1.76
N GLY A 238 -17.44 -17.18 -1.30
CA GLY A 238 -17.20 -16.59 0.04
C GLY A 238 -15.88 -15.83 0.20
N GLY A 239 -15.05 -15.77 -0.83
CA GLY A 239 -13.80 -14.96 -0.82
C GLY A 239 -14.10 -13.46 -0.73
N VAL A 240 -13.14 -12.67 -0.26
CA VAL A 240 -13.36 -11.25 0.07
C VAL A 240 -12.44 -10.31 -0.71
N LEU A 241 -12.96 -9.12 -1.00
CA LEU A 241 -12.26 -8.02 -1.66
C LEU A 241 -12.19 -6.82 -0.73
N GLY A 242 -11.02 -6.18 -0.64
CA GLY A 242 -10.85 -4.84 -0.06
C GLY A 242 -10.10 -3.93 -1.02
N ALA A 243 -10.61 -2.72 -1.25
CA ALA A 243 -9.97 -1.77 -2.16
C ALA A 243 -10.06 -0.34 -1.60
N GLU A 244 -8.93 0.39 -1.67
CA GLU A 244 -8.89 1.81 -1.32
C GLU A 244 -9.55 2.66 -2.41
N HIS A 245 -10.12 3.82 -2.02
CA HIS A 245 -10.71 4.79 -2.93
C HIS A 245 -10.62 6.21 -2.36
N ASP A 246 -10.90 7.21 -3.19
CA ASP A 246 -11.00 8.62 -2.78
C ASP A 246 -12.21 8.87 -1.87
N ASP A 247 -12.10 9.80 -0.93
CA ASP A 247 -13.17 10.13 0.01
C ASP A 247 -14.46 10.63 -0.68
N THR A 248 -14.35 11.15 -1.89
CA THR A 248 -15.50 11.55 -2.72
C THR A 248 -16.26 10.36 -3.32
N HIS A 249 -15.70 9.16 -3.27
CA HIS A 249 -16.28 7.94 -3.87
C HIS A 249 -17.13 7.10 -2.91
N HIS A 250 -17.50 7.63 -1.75
CA HIS A 250 -18.23 6.91 -0.69
C HIS A 250 -19.54 6.21 -1.16
N GLU A 251 -20.21 6.73 -2.18
CA GLU A 251 -21.40 6.09 -2.80
C GLU A 251 -21.03 5.29 -4.04
N SER A 252 -20.14 5.83 -4.88
CA SER A 252 -19.84 5.27 -6.19
C SER A 252 -18.96 4.01 -6.11
N ALA A 253 -17.96 3.95 -5.21
CA ALA A 253 -17.13 2.77 -5.05
C ALA A 253 -17.94 1.53 -4.59
N PRO A 254 -18.81 1.61 -3.55
CA PRO A 254 -19.73 0.51 -3.24
C PRO A 254 -20.63 0.09 -4.39
N ASN A 255 -21.10 1.04 -5.20
CA ASN A 255 -21.96 0.73 -6.33
C ASN A 255 -21.22 -0.02 -7.44
N VAL A 256 -19.93 0.27 -7.67
CA VAL A 256 -19.08 -0.51 -8.59
C VAL A 256 -19.03 -1.98 -8.16
N LEU A 257 -18.80 -2.25 -6.88
CA LEU A 257 -18.71 -3.64 -6.38
C LEU A 257 -20.08 -4.36 -6.44
N ARG A 258 -21.17 -3.67 -6.09
CA ARG A 258 -22.52 -4.25 -6.22
C ARG A 258 -22.85 -4.57 -7.67
N ALA A 259 -22.50 -3.70 -8.62
CA ALA A 259 -22.70 -3.93 -10.05
C ALA A 259 -21.87 -5.11 -10.58
N ALA A 260 -20.70 -5.39 -9.98
CA ALA A 260 -19.89 -6.57 -10.27
C ALA A 260 -20.42 -7.87 -9.62
N GLY A 261 -21.49 -7.82 -8.84
CA GLY A 261 -22.13 -9.00 -8.24
C GLY A 261 -21.69 -9.33 -6.82
N PHE A 262 -20.91 -8.47 -6.18
CA PHE A 262 -20.52 -8.65 -4.78
C PHE A 262 -21.69 -8.39 -3.83
N VAL A 263 -21.65 -9.07 -2.68
CA VAL A 263 -22.54 -8.89 -1.53
C VAL A 263 -21.79 -8.38 -0.32
N ASP A 264 -22.51 -8.02 0.74
CA ASP A 264 -21.96 -7.52 2.00
C ASP A 264 -21.00 -6.31 1.77
N VAL A 265 -21.38 -5.44 0.85
CA VAL A 265 -20.57 -4.28 0.43
C VAL A 265 -20.65 -3.19 1.49
N VAL A 266 -19.50 -2.89 2.09
CA VAL A 266 -19.36 -1.89 3.17
C VAL A 266 -18.30 -0.85 2.80
N ASP A 267 -18.63 0.42 2.98
CA ASP A 267 -17.68 1.53 2.91
C ASP A 267 -17.13 1.83 4.31
N HIS A 268 -15.83 2.01 4.43
CA HIS A 268 -15.12 2.18 5.70
C HIS A 268 -14.46 3.54 5.77
N LEU A 269 -14.46 4.11 6.98
CA LEU A 269 -13.84 5.40 7.27
C LEU A 269 -12.39 5.23 7.75
N ASP A 270 -11.56 6.22 7.44
CA ASP A 270 -10.24 6.36 8.06
C ASP A 270 -10.34 6.93 9.49
N LEU A 271 -9.19 7.05 10.17
CA LEU A 271 -9.14 7.60 11.54
C LEU A 271 -9.54 9.08 11.64
N ALA A 272 -9.59 9.79 10.51
CA ALA A 272 -10.09 11.16 10.43
C ALA A 272 -11.61 11.22 10.14
N GLY A 273 -12.26 10.07 10.00
CA GLY A 273 -13.69 9.96 9.71
C GLY A 273 -14.05 10.20 8.25
N ARG A 274 -13.10 10.03 7.32
CA ARG A 274 -13.33 10.15 5.87
C ARG A 274 -13.48 8.77 5.26
N PRO A 275 -14.40 8.58 4.29
CA PRO A 275 -14.46 7.36 3.49
C PRO A 275 -13.09 7.04 2.89
N ARG A 276 -12.65 5.77 2.95
CA ARG A 276 -11.30 5.43 2.56
C ARG A 276 -11.15 4.13 1.80
N TYR A 277 -11.91 3.11 2.15
CA TYR A 277 -11.83 1.85 1.45
C TYR A 277 -13.18 1.12 1.50
N VAL A 278 -13.44 0.37 0.46
CA VAL A 278 -14.64 -0.47 0.31
C VAL A 278 -14.27 -1.93 0.43
N THR A 279 -15.12 -2.71 1.09
CA THR A 279 -14.98 -4.15 1.21
C THR A 279 -16.22 -4.88 0.74
N ALA A 280 -16.04 -6.12 0.28
CA ALA A 280 -17.15 -6.92 -0.23
C ALA A 280 -16.81 -8.41 -0.23
N ARG A 281 -17.81 -9.25 -0.46
CA ARG A 281 -17.67 -10.71 -0.51
C ARG A 281 -18.32 -11.28 -1.78
N VAL A 282 -17.68 -12.28 -2.38
CA VAL A 282 -18.32 -13.09 -3.41
C VAL A 282 -19.46 -13.91 -2.77
N PRO A 283 -20.66 -13.96 -3.38
CA PRO A 283 -21.75 -14.76 -2.86
C PRO A 283 -21.37 -16.22 -2.64
N ASP A 284 -21.90 -16.84 -1.58
CA ASP A 284 -21.77 -18.28 -1.39
C ASP A 284 -22.60 -18.98 -2.47
N LEU A 285 -21.91 -19.70 -3.34
CA LEU A 285 -22.58 -20.65 -4.24
C LEU A 285 -22.99 -21.87 -3.40
N SER A 286 -24.03 -21.72 -2.58
CA SER A 286 -24.68 -22.90 -2.01
C SER A 286 -25.17 -23.77 -3.17
N PRO A 287 -24.83 -25.09 -3.22
CA PRO A 287 -25.48 -25.98 -4.17
C PRO A 287 -26.98 -25.90 -3.88
N GLY A 288 -27.72 -25.34 -4.84
CA GLY A 288 -29.15 -25.19 -4.71
C GLY A 288 -29.74 -26.48 -4.19
N ARG A 289 -30.47 -26.44 -3.06
CA ARG A 289 -31.45 -27.46 -2.76
C ARG A 289 -32.40 -27.48 -3.97
N MET A 290 -32.12 -28.40 -4.88
CA MET A 290 -33.22 -28.87 -5.74
C MET A 290 -34.24 -29.49 -4.77
N GLY A 291 -35.25 -28.73 -4.46
CA GLY A 291 -36.45 -29.26 -3.79
C GLY A 291 -37.06 -30.35 -4.66
N PRO A 292 -37.73 -31.30 -4.04
CA PRO A 292 -38.33 -32.44 -4.69
C PRO A 292 -39.45 -32.07 -5.66
#